data_5541c66920286da4f69c2a9cc230beb0
#
_entry.id   5541c66920286da4f69c2a9cc230beb0
#
_cell.length_a   1.000
_cell.length_b   1.000
_cell.length_c   1.000
_cell.angle_alpha   90.00
_cell.angle_beta   90.00
_cell.angle_gamma   90.00
#
_symmetry.space_group_name_H-M   'P 1'
#
loop_
_entity.id
_entity.type
_entity.pdbx_description
1 polymer ?
#
loop_
_entity_poly.entity_id
_entity_poly.type
_entity_poly.pdbx_seq_one_letter_code
_entity_poly.pdbx_strand_id
1 'polypeptide(L)'
;MKRDNYGRLDLNECKILNDFIIGRKEKIWLEHDNKKYLFKCGASNYEIYAELIAAELARQCGFPAAEYDYATVQGKVGVVTPSFLNMGDIIISGEKYLKDADEIALQNNFPYHFKENSIKNIYEAVLMIDGRTDNVTKILYDLLQLWCFDIAILESDRNKTNWSIIRNRDGNARLAPIYDCSTMARMNTDVVSVVGNLRSENQVYNIIDSIQYSLQINDEKDCNFYRDLEYLCNRFPNEISLILENIKKIDVDKAIDVVEEKINEGKEEKVFEIPHVIKIWLSKAIGIRKNEMIAVYNRVMNKQSTNLSSFTI
;
A
#
# COMPACT_ATOMS: atom_id res chain seq x y z
N MET A 1 -11.10 -22.78 9.25
CA MET A 1 -9.91 -22.46 10.07
C MET A 1 -10.36 -21.96 11.43
N LYS A 2 -9.72 -22.37 12.51
CA LYS A 2 -10.06 -21.96 13.90
C LYS A 2 -8.97 -21.05 14.45
N ARG A 3 -9.30 -20.17 15.39
CA ARG A 3 -8.31 -19.37 16.12
C ARG A 3 -7.75 -20.13 17.32
N ASP A 4 -6.44 -20.06 17.49
CA ASP A 4 -5.75 -20.61 18.66
C ASP A 4 -5.97 -19.72 19.91
N ASN A 5 -5.35 -20.10 21.03
CA ASN A 5 -5.47 -19.37 22.29
C ASN A 5 -4.87 -17.96 22.26
N TYR A 6 -4.10 -17.62 21.23
CA TYR A 6 -3.49 -16.30 21.01
C TYR A 6 -4.23 -15.48 19.94
N GLY A 7 -5.41 -15.90 19.52
CA GLY A 7 -6.22 -15.24 18.49
C GLY A 7 -5.76 -15.46 17.05
N ARG A 8 -4.71 -16.27 16.79
CA ARG A 8 -4.17 -16.54 15.47
C ARG A 8 -5.01 -17.60 14.75
N LEU A 9 -5.29 -17.41 13.48
CA LEU A 9 -5.83 -18.48 12.65
C LEU A 9 -4.81 -19.62 12.56
N ASP A 10 -5.18 -20.79 13.02
CA ASP A 10 -4.35 -21.99 12.90
C ASP A 10 -4.49 -22.59 11.50
N LEU A 11 -3.38 -22.57 10.77
CA LEU A 11 -3.30 -23.01 9.38
C LEU A 11 -2.59 -24.38 9.23
N ASN A 12 -2.34 -25.09 10.31
CA ASN A 12 -1.63 -26.38 10.26
C ASN A 12 -2.39 -27.49 9.52
N GLU A 13 -3.72 -27.40 9.46
CA GLU A 13 -4.58 -28.33 8.70
C GLU A 13 -4.68 -27.98 7.21
N CYS A 14 -4.16 -26.81 6.79
CA CYS A 14 -4.18 -26.41 5.39
C CYS A 14 -3.15 -27.19 4.58
N LYS A 15 -3.51 -27.54 3.35
CA LYS A 15 -2.58 -28.17 2.41
C LYS A 15 -1.55 -27.14 1.94
N ILE A 16 -0.28 -27.41 2.15
CA ILE A 16 0.81 -26.58 1.61
C ILE A 16 0.94 -26.84 0.12
N LEU A 17 0.93 -25.74 -0.66
CA LEU A 17 1.18 -25.78 -2.09
C LEU A 17 2.66 -25.49 -2.35
N ASN A 18 3.28 -26.26 -3.27
CA ASN A 18 4.68 -26.05 -3.66
C ASN A 18 4.82 -24.97 -4.74
N ASP A 19 3.98 -23.94 -4.70
CA ASP A 19 4.03 -22.84 -5.65
C ASP A 19 5.26 -21.97 -5.36
N PHE A 20 6.02 -21.63 -6.40
CA PHE A 20 7.21 -20.79 -6.27
C PHE A 20 6.81 -19.35 -5.86
N ILE A 21 7.52 -18.79 -4.87
CA ILE A 21 7.25 -17.46 -4.35
C ILE A 21 8.50 -16.61 -4.45
N ILE A 22 8.35 -15.42 -5.05
CA ILE A 22 9.40 -14.41 -5.14
C ILE A 22 9.32 -13.50 -3.92
N GLY A 23 10.46 -13.23 -3.27
CA GLY A 23 10.57 -12.27 -2.17
C GLY A 23 11.61 -12.64 -1.13
N ARG A 24 11.98 -11.68 -0.28
CA ARG A 24 13.00 -11.86 0.77
C ARG A 24 12.45 -12.55 2.03
N LYS A 25 11.15 -12.45 2.28
CA LYS A 25 10.49 -13.04 3.45
C LYS A 25 9.88 -14.39 3.08
N GLU A 26 9.85 -15.30 4.04
CA GLU A 26 9.22 -16.58 3.83
C GLU A 26 7.71 -16.41 3.63
N LYS A 27 7.24 -16.90 2.51
CA LYS A 27 5.83 -16.90 2.09
C LYS A 27 5.44 -18.36 1.77
N ILE A 28 4.24 -18.76 2.13
CA ILE A 28 3.74 -20.13 1.91
C ILE A 28 2.35 -20.03 1.29
N TRP A 29 2.17 -20.67 0.13
CA TRP A 29 0.84 -20.86 -0.43
C TRP A 29 0.15 -22.04 0.25
N LEU A 30 -1.08 -21.83 0.63
CA LEU A 30 -1.91 -22.78 1.35
C LEU A 30 -3.24 -22.96 0.61
N GLU A 31 -3.84 -24.13 0.74
CA GLU A 31 -5.18 -24.43 0.25
C GLU A 31 -6.06 -24.95 1.38
N HIS A 32 -7.25 -24.39 1.53
CA HIS A 32 -8.28 -24.82 2.46
C HIS A 32 -9.65 -24.63 1.82
N ASP A 33 -10.50 -25.65 1.81
CA ASP A 33 -11.84 -25.64 1.21
C ASP A 33 -11.83 -25.10 -0.26
N ASN A 34 -10.90 -25.57 -1.07
CA ASN A 34 -10.68 -25.16 -2.47
C ASN A 34 -10.36 -23.66 -2.66
N LYS A 35 -9.99 -22.96 -1.60
CA LYS A 35 -9.52 -21.57 -1.65
C LYS A 35 -8.03 -21.50 -1.38
N LYS A 36 -7.34 -20.68 -2.15
CA LYS A 36 -5.90 -20.42 -1.96
C LYS A 36 -5.70 -19.26 -0.99
N TYR A 37 -4.69 -19.39 -0.16
CA TYR A 37 -4.27 -18.37 0.80
C TYR A 37 -2.76 -18.19 0.71
N LEU A 38 -2.30 -16.96 0.91
CA LEU A 38 -0.88 -16.67 1.05
C LEU A 38 -0.60 -16.33 2.52
N PHE A 39 0.20 -17.16 3.19
CA PHE A 39 0.77 -16.86 4.49
C PHE A 39 2.12 -16.16 4.29
N LYS A 40 2.34 -15.07 5.04
CA LYS A 40 3.58 -14.31 5.07
C LYS A 40 4.09 -14.28 6.52
N CYS A 41 5.27 -14.85 6.75
CA CYS A 41 5.91 -14.81 8.06
C CYS A 41 6.30 -13.37 8.39
N GLY A 42 5.95 -12.89 9.59
CA GLY A 42 6.40 -11.60 10.10
C GLY A 42 7.81 -11.70 10.65
N ALA A 43 8.71 -10.78 10.31
CA ALA A 43 10.02 -10.68 10.95
C ALA A 43 9.91 -10.12 12.38
N SER A 44 8.84 -9.39 12.65
CA SER A 44 8.49 -8.87 13.98
C SER A 44 6.97 -8.71 14.12
N ASN A 45 6.50 -8.57 15.36
CA ASN A 45 5.09 -8.25 15.61
C ASN A 45 4.69 -6.89 14.99
N TYR A 46 5.62 -5.95 14.91
CA TYR A 46 5.35 -4.62 14.35
C TYR A 46 5.01 -4.67 12.87
N GLU A 47 5.70 -5.51 12.10
CA GLU A 47 5.36 -5.73 10.69
C GLU A 47 3.98 -6.38 10.52
N ILE A 48 3.62 -7.30 11.43
CA ILE A 48 2.29 -7.93 11.46
C ILE A 48 1.22 -6.86 11.73
N TYR A 49 1.43 -6.00 12.73
CA TYR A 49 0.51 -4.90 13.03
C TYR A 49 0.36 -3.94 11.84
N ALA A 50 1.48 -3.60 11.18
CA ALA A 50 1.47 -2.73 10.01
C ALA A 50 0.59 -3.29 8.88
N GLU A 51 0.74 -4.58 8.52
CA GLU A 51 -0.08 -5.22 7.48
C GLU A 51 -1.58 -5.21 7.84
N LEU A 52 -1.91 -5.59 9.08
CA LEU A 52 -3.30 -5.65 9.55
C LEU A 52 -3.96 -4.27 9.56
N ILE A 53 -3.27 -3.26 10.11
CA ILE A 53 -3.79 -1.90 10.24
C ILE A 53 -3.88 -1.25 8.85
N ALA A 54 -2.84 -1.37 8.01
CA ALA A 54 -2.84 -0.78 6.67
C ALA A 54 -4.00 -1.31 5.81
N ALA A 55 -4.31 -2.61 5.87
CA ALA A 55 -5.45 -3.19 5.18
C ALA A 55 -6.78 -2.57 5.65
N GLU A 56 -6.95 -2.35 6.95
CA GLU A 56 -8.15 -1.72 7.49
C GLU A 56 -8.24 -0.23 7.12
N LEU A 57 -7.12 0.51 7.13
CA LEU A 57 -7.07 1.89 6.68
C LEU A 57 -7.43 2.02 5.19
N ALA A 58 -6.94 1.11 4.34
CA ALA A 58 -7.32 1.07 2.93
C ALA A 58 -8.82 0.78 2.76
N ARG A 59 -9.39 -0.12 3.57
CA ARG A 59 -10.84 -0.41 3.60
C ARG A 59 -11.65 0.81 3.99
N GLN A 60 -11.22 1.60 4.98
CA GLN A 60 -11.88 2.86 5.36
C GLN A 60 -11.90 3.86 4.20
N CYS A 61 -10.84 3.90 3.40
CA CYS A 61 -10.75 4.71 2.19
C CYS A 61 -11.60 4.15 1.04
N GLY A 62 -12.07 2.90 1.11
CA GLY A 62 -12.70 2.21 -0.03
C GLY A 62 -11.72 1.84 -1.13
N PHE A 63 -10.41 1.74 -0.82
CA PHE A 63 -9.39 1.34 -1.77
C PHE A 63 -9.26 -0.18 -1.82
N PRO A 64 -9.07 -0.77 -3.02
CA PRO A 64 -8.82 -2.20 -3.15
C PRO A 64 -7.52 -2.59 -2.42
N ALA A 65 -7.62 -3.44 -1.41
CA ALA A 65 -6.47 -3.94 -0.66
C ALA A 65 -6.60 -5.44 -0.36
N ALA A 66 -5.47 -6.09 -0.14
CA ALA A 66 -5.44 -7.46 0.37
C ALA A 66 -6.04 -7.49 1.79
N GLU A 67 -6.88 -8.48 2.04
CA GLU A 67 -7.46 -8.70 3.36
C GLU A 67 -6.51 -9.56 4.19
N TYR A 68 -6.02 -9.00 5.30
CA TYR A 68 -5.12 -9.75 6.17
C TYR A 68 -5.81 -10.23 7.45
N ASP A 69 -5.31 -11.37 7.94
CA ASP A 69 -5.64 -11.87 9.26
C ASP A 69 -4.38 -12.37 9.99
N TYR A 70 -4.41 -12.34 11.32
CA TYR A 70 -3.33 -12.82 12.17
C TYR A 70 -3.33 -14.35 12.18
N ALA A 71 -2.21 -14.98 11.86
CA ALA A 71 -2.16 -16.43 11.63
C ALA A 71 -0.88 -17.07 12.11
N THR A 72 -0.95 -18.42 12.21
CA THR A 72 0.21 -19.29 12.50
C THR A 72 0.17 -20.53 11.62
N VAL A 73 1.35 -20.96 11.13
CA VAL A 73 1.57 -22.22 10.41
C VAL A 73 2.91 -22.80 10.80
N GLN A 74 2.98 -24.08 11.17
CA GLN A 74 4.21 -24.80 11.55
C GLN A 74 5.04 -24.04 12.61
N GLY A 75 4.37 -23.42 13.58
CA GLY A 75 5.01 -22.65 14.65
C GLY A 75 5.48 -21.25 14.25
N LYS A 76 5.37 -20.87 12.98
CA LYS A 76 5.68 -19.50 12.49
C LYS A 76 4.48 -18.61 12.65
N VAL A 77 4.70 -17.37 13.03
CA VAL A 77 3.67 -16.36 13.24
C VAL A 77 3.74 -15.31 12.11
N GLY A 78 2.59 -14.86 11.62
CA GLY A 78 2.54 -13.92 10.53
C GLY A 78 1.13 -13.47 10.20
N VAL A 79 0.94 -13.05 8.96
CA VAL A 79 -0.37 -12.71 8.40
C VAL A 79 -0.74 -13.66 7.27
N VAL A 80 -2.03 -13.88 7.09
CA VAL A 80 -2.59 -14.66 5.99
C VAL A 80 -3.58 -13.80 5.21
N THR A 81 -3.57 -13.94 3.89
CA THR A 81 -4.55 -13.29 3.00
C THR A 81 -5.15 -14.31 2.05
N PRO A 82 -6.47 -14.30 1.80
CA PRO A 82 -7.04 -15.07 0.70
C PRO A 82 -6.46 -14.57 -0.63
N SER A 83 -6.30 -15.46 -1.60
CA SER A 83 -5.91 -15.07 -2.95
C SER A 83 -6.95 -14.14 -3.55
N PHE A 84 -6.50 -12.98 -4.04
CA PHE A 84 -7.32 -12.02 -4.79
C PHE A 84 -7.33 -12.28 -6.31
N LEU A 85 -6.77 -13.42 -6.73
CA LEU A 85 -6.76 -13.86 -8.13
C LEU A 85 -8.01 -14.70 -8.43
N ASN A 86 -8.67 -14.39 -9.54
CA ASN A 86 -9.70 -15.26 -10.09
C ASN A 86 -9.07 -16.43 -10.85
N MET A 87 -9.88 -17.45 -11.15
CA MET A 87 -9.40 -18.61 -11.91
C MET A 87 -8.97 -18.18 -13.31
N GLY A 88 -7.66 -18.34 -13.60
CA GLY A 88 -7.03 -17.98 -14.85
C GLY A 88 -6.46 -16.56 -14.90
N ASP A 89 -6.53 -15.81 -13.80
CA ASP A 89 -5.75 -14.58 -13.67
C ASP A 89 -4.26 -14.92 -13.58
N ILE A 90 -3.44 -14.07 -14.17
CA ILE A 90 -1.96 -14.11 -14.08
C ILE A 90 -1.53 -12.84 -13.36
N ILE A 91 -0.74 -12.99 -12.29
CA ILE A 91 -0.11 -11.89 -11.58
C ILE A 91 1.31 -11.68 -12.12
N ILE A 92 1.64 -10.44 -12.46
CA ILE A 92 2.94 -10.03 -13.01
C ILE A 92 3.49 -8.97 -12.05
N SER A 93 4.61 -9.26 -11.38
CA SER A 93 5.25 -8.28 -10.50
C SER A 93 5.67 -7.04 -11.28
N GLY A 94 5.69 -5.88 -10.61
CA GLY A 94 6.12 -4.63 -11.23
C GLY A 94 7.52 -4.72 -11.83
N GLU A 95 8.44 -5.44 -11.18
CA GLU A 95 9.79 -5.67 -11.72
C GLU A 95 9.75 -6.40 -13.08
N LYS A 96 8.99 -7.49 -13.17
CA LYS A 96 8.83 -8.23 -14.41
C LYS A 96 8.10 -7.39 -15.47
N TYR A 97 7.05 -6.68 -15.07
CA TYR A 97 6.25 -5.87 -15.98
C TYR A 97 7.06 -4.74 -16.63
N LEU A 98 7.86 -4.02 -15.85
CA LEU A 98 8.75 -2.97 -16.36
C LEU A 98 9.88 -3.55 -17.23
N LYS A 99 10.39 -4.74 -16.89
CA LYS A 99 11.39 -5.43 -17.73
C LYS A 99 10.79 -5.84 -19.08
N ASP A 100 9.57 -6.37 -19.09
CA ASP A 100 8.89 -6.75 -20.34
C ASP A 100 8.64 -5.51 -21.23
N ALA A 101 8.28 -4.37 -20.62
CA ALA A 101 8.16 -3.10 -21.33
C ALA A 101 9.51 -2.64 -21.95
N ASP A 102 10.61 -2.76 -21.19
CA ASP A 102 11.96 -2.47 -21.70
C ASP A 102 12.33 -3.35 -22.92
N GLU A 103 12.02 -4.65 -22.85
CA GLU A 103 12.28 -5.58 -23.95
C GLU A 103 11.48 -5.19 -25.23
N ILE A 104 10.22 -4.81 -25.07
CA ILE A 104 9.36 -4.33 -26.17
C ILE A 104 9.90 -3.01 -26.73
N ALA A 105 10.31 -2.08 -25.89
CA ALA A 105 10.89 -0.80 -26.30
C ALA A 105 12.15 -1.01 -27.15
N LEU A 106 13.04 -1.87 -26.71
CA LEU A 106 14.28 -2.23 -27.45
C LEU A 106 13.98 -2.84 -28.81
N GLN A 107 13.04 -3.78 -28.90
CA GLN A 107 12.63 -4.42 -30.17
C GLN A 107 12.05 -3.44 -31.18
N ASN A 108 11.42 -2.37 -30.70
CA ASN A 108 10.79 -1.34 -31.54
C ASN A 108 11.66 -0.08 -31.72
N ASN A 109 12.93 -0.12 -31.26
CA ASN A 109 13.88 1.02 -31.32
C ASN A 109 13.35 2.28 -30.62
N PHE A 110 12.55 2.14 -29.58
CA PHE A 110 12.15 3.28 -28.73
C PHE A 110 13.33 3.70 -27.83
N PRO A 111 13.62 5.00 -27.72
CA PRO A 111 14.75 5.49 -26.91
C PRO A 111 14.46 5.52 -25.41
N TYR A 112 13.40 4.91 -24.96
CA TYR A 112 12.90 4.97 -23.59
C TYR A 112 13.24 3.70 -22.81
N HIS A 113 13.62 3.87 -21.53
CA HIS A 113 13.94 2.77 -20.62
C HIS A 113 13.08 2.84 -19.36
N PHE A 114 12.43 1.74 -19.00
CA PHE A 114 11.54 1.61 -17.85
C PHE A 114 12.29 1.18 -16.58
N LYS A 115 13.39 1.87 -16.26
CA LYS A 115 14.28 1.48 -15.16
C LYS A 115 13.84 1.96 -13.79
N GLU A 116 13.16 3.11 -13.73
CA GLU A 116 12.79 3.72 -12.46
C GLU A 116 11.42 3.24 -12.00
N ASN A 117 11.23 3.21 -10.67
CA ASN A 117 9.96 2.84 -10.04
C ASN A 117 9.09 4.10 -9.88
N SER A 118 8.55 4.59 -10.97
CA SER A 118 7.74 5.81 -10.99
C SER A 118 6.38 5.59 -11.64
N ILE A 119 5.38 6.36 -11.22
CA ILE A 119 4.03 6.33 -11.82
C ILE A 119 4.12 6.61 -13.31
N LYS A 120 4.98 7.56 -13.71
CA LYS A 120 5.21 7.87 -15.13
C LYS A 120 5.68 6.62 -15.89
N ASN A 121 6.73 5.94 -15.41
CA ASN A 121 7.24 4.75 -16.09
C ASN A 121 6.23 3.60 -16.10
N ILE A 122 5.51 3.39 -15.00
CA ILE A 122 4.49 2.35 -14.93
C ILE A 122 3.38 2.64 -15.93
N TYR A 123 2.90 3.88 -16.00
CA TYR A 123 1.85 4.29 -16.92
C TYR A 123 2.27 4.15 -18.40
N GLU A 124 3.49 4.61 -18.75
CA GLU A 124 4.05 4.46 -20.09
C GLU A 124 4.25 2.97 -20.46
N ALA A 125 4.68 2.13 -19.52
CA ALA A 125 4.78 0.69 -19.72
C ALA A 125 3.40 0.06 -19.98
N VAL A 126 2.36 0.49 -19.26
CA VAL A 126 0.98 0.04 -19.47
C VAL A 126 0.49 0.47 -20.86
N LEU A 127 0.75 1.71 -21.27
CA LEU A 127 0.39 2.18 -22.62
C LEU A 127 1.10 1.37 -23.72
N MET A 128 2.35 0.97 -23.50
CA MET A 128 3.13 0.20 -24.46
C MET A 128 2.67 -1.25 -24.59
N ILE A 129 2.37 -1.90 -23.47
CA ILE A 129 2.00 -3.33 -23.43
C ILE A 129 0.52 -3.53 -23.72
N ASP A 130 -0.36 -2.71 -23.15
CA ASP A 130 -1.82 -2.89 -23.16
C ASP A 130 -2.55 -1.91 -24.12
N GLY A 131 -1.81 -0.94 -24.67
CA GLY A 131 -2.35 0.07 -25.58
C GLY A 131 -3.26 1.08 -24.87
N ARG A 132 -3.98 1.89 -25.65
CA ARG A 132 -4.93 2.91 -25.14
C ARG A 132 -6.31 2.31 -25.01
N THR A 133 -6.66 1.89 -23.81
CA THR A 133 -7.99 1.31 -23.48
C THR A 133 -8.55 1.99 -22.24
N ASP A 134 -9.83 1.80 -21.96
CA ASP A 134 -10.46 2.30 -20.73
C ASP A 134 -9.79 1.73 -19.46
N ASN A 135 -9.26 0.50 -19.54
CA ASN A 135 -8.52 -0.13 -18.47
C ASN A 135 -7.24 0.66 -18.09
N VAL A 136 -6.58 1.28 -19.06
CA VAL A 136 -5.36 2.07 -18.82
C VAL A 136 -5.65 3.32 -17.99
N THR A 137 -6.76 4.02 -18.27
CA THR A 137 -7.21 5.15 -17.47
C THR A 137 -7.51 4.72 -16.04
N LYS A 138 -8.15 3.56 -15.88
CA LYS A 138 -8.40 2.99 -14.55
C LYS A 138 -7.10 2.63 -13.82
N ILE A 139 -6.13 2.02 -14.50
CA ILE A 139 -4.82 1.68 -13.90
C ILE A 139 -4.10 2.95 -13.45
N LEU A 140 -4.14 4.04 -14.23
CA LEU A 140 -3.56 5.31 -13.80
C LEU A 140 -4.23 5.82 -12.51
N TYR A 141 -5.55 5.79 -12.44
CA TYR A 141 -6.27 6.21 -11.25
C TYR A 141 -5.92 5.34 -10.03
N ASP A 142 -5.86 4.02 -10.21
CA ASP A 142 -5.47 3.07 -9.16
C ASP A 142 -4.00 3.31 -8.70
N LEU A 143 -3.08 3.68 -9.60
CA LEU A 143 -1.70 4.08 -9.26
C LEU A 143 -1.64 5.38 -8.46
N LEU A 144 -2.47 6.37 -8.82
CA LEU A 144 -2.59 7.63 -8.04
C LEU A 144 -3.15 7.34 -6.64
N GLN A 145 -4.15 6.45 -6.53
CA GLN A 145 -4.66 6.00 -5.23
C GLN A 145 -3.57 5.32 -4.40
N LEU A 146 -2.83 4.37 -5.00
CA LEU A 146 -1.73 3.66 -4.34
C LEU A 146 -0.69 4.64 -3.81
N TRP A 147 -0.22 5.58 -4.65
CA TRP A 147 0.77 6.58 -4.24
C TRP A 147 0.25 7.48 -3.11
N CYS A 148 -0.94 8.03 -3.25
CA CYS A 148 -1.53 8.88 -2.21
C CYS A 148 -1.75 8.12 -0.90
N PHE A 149 -2.14 6.84 -0.97
CA PHE A 149 -2.30 6.02 0.21
C PHE A 149 -0.97 5.73 0.89
N ASP A 150 0.07 5.33 0.13
CA ASP A 150 1.42 5.10 0.67
C ASP A 150 1.97 6.36 1.37
N ILE A 151 1.77 7.54 0.79
CA ILE A 151 2.14 8.80 1.42
C ILE A 151 1.36 9.01 2.73
N ALA A 152 0.04 8.80 2.72
CA ALA A 152 -0.82 9.04 3.87
C ALA A 152 -0.48 8.14 5.07
N ILE A 153 -0.16 6.87 4.82
CA ILE A 153 0.20 5.89 5.85
C ILE A 153 1.72 5.80 6.11
N LEU A 154 2.51 6.63 5.41
CA LEU A 154 3.97 6.65 5.53
C LEU A 154 4.62 5.30 5.13
N GLU A 155 4.09 4.62 4.08
CA GLU A 155 4.66 3.40 3.53
C GLU A 155 5.84 3.74 2.61
N SER A 156 7.03 3.28 2.98
CA SER A 156 8.28 3.66 2.30
C SER A 156 8.80 2.64 1.29
N ASP A 157 8.36 1.38 1.39
CA ASP A 157 8.93 0.28 0.60
C ASP A 157 8.02 -0.18 -0.56
N ARG A 158 7.33 0.74 -1.24
CA ARG A 158 6.60 0.42 -2.47
C ARG A 158 7.56 0.22 -3.64
N ASN A 159 8.52 -0.70 -3.51
CA ASN A 159 9.45 -1.05 -4.58
C ASN A 159 8.75 -1.90 -5.68
N LYS A 160 9.46 -2.21 -6.76
CA LYS A 160 8.93 -2.93 -7.93
C LYS A 160 8.36 -4.33 -7.64
N THR A 161 8.67 -4.92 -6.49
CA THR A 161 8.14 -6.23 -6.09
C THR A 161 6.87 -6.10 -5.23
N ASN A 162 6.54 -4.91 -4.76
CA ASN A 162 5.44 -4.63 -3.84
C ASN A 162 4.19 -4.03 -4.53
N TRP A 163 4.16 -4.07 -5.86
CA TRP A 163 2.99 -3.85 -6.69
C TRP A 163 2.99 -4.82 -7.88
N SER A 164 1.83 -5.05 -8.48
CA SER A 164 1.68 -6.01 -9.59
C SER A 164 0.56 -5.59 -10.54
N ILE A 165 0.69 -6.03 -11.79
CA ILE A 165 -0.42 -6.03 -12.75
C ILE A 165 -1.02 -7.44 -12.77
N ILE A 166 -2.35 -7.50 -12.74
CA ILE A 166 -3.11 -8.73 -12.92
C ILE A 166 -3.73 -8.71 -14.32
N ARG A 167 -3.52 -9.76 -15.07
CA ARG A 167 -4.12 -9.96 -16.39
C ARG A 167 -5.12 -11.10 -16.32
N ASN A 168 -6.35 -10.84 -16.72
CA ASN A 168 -7.38 -11.88 -16.78
C ASN A 168 -7.26 -12.73 -18.06
N ARG A 169 -8.12 -13.74 -18.20
CA ARG A 169 -8.13 -14.64 -19.37
C ARG A 169 -8.39 -13.92 -20.69
N ASP A 170 -9.14 -12.82 -20.66
CA ASP A 170 -9.46 -12.02 -21.83
C ASP A 170 -8.34 -11.05 -22.21
N GLY A 171 -7.24 -11.05 -21.45
CA GLY A 171 -6.10 -10.18 -21.66
C GLY A 171 -6.23 -8.79 -20.99
N ASN A 172 -7.37 -8.49 -20.33
CA ASN A 172 -7.54 -7.21 -19.66
C ASN A 172 -6.64 -7.08 -18.44
N ALA A 173 -5.93 -5.97 -18.36
CA ALA A 173 -5.02 -5.64 -17.27
C ALA A 173 -5.72 -4.81 -16.18
N ARG A 174 -5.32 -5.01 -14.91
CA ARG A 174 -5.68 -4.16 -13.78
C ARG A 174 -4.54 -4.09 -12.79
N LEU A 175 -4.46 -3.03 -11.98
CA LEU A 175 -3.56 -3.02 -10.84
C LEU A 175 -4.02 -4.05 -9.80
N ALA A 176 -3.07 -4.73 -9.16
CA ALA A 176 -3.38 -5.60 -8.02
C ALA A 176 -3.90 -4.74 -6.85
N PRO A 177 -4.75 -5.30 -5.97
CA PRO A 177 -5.07 -4.64 -4.70
C PRO A 177 -3.81 -4.24 -3.93
N ILE A 178 -3.87 -3.22 -3.09
CA ILE A 178 -2.77 -2.80 -2.22
C ILE A 178 -2.35 -3.96 -1.31
N TYR A 179 -1.07 -4.29 -1.28
CA TYR A 179 -0.50 -5.35 -0.43
C TYR A 179 0.92 -4.97 -0.01
N ASP A 180 1.47 -5.70 0.96
CA ASP A 180 2.84 -5.55 1.46
C ASP A 180 3.12 -4.13 1.99
N CYS A 181 2.35 -3.72 3.03
CA CYS A 181 2.51 -2.44 3.74
C CYS A 181 3.25 -2.61 5.08
N SER A 182 4.19 -3.54 5.16
CA SER A 182 4.89 -3.89 6.40
C SER A 182 5.86 -2.82 6.91
N THR A 183 6.14 -1.78 6.11
CA THR A 183 7.02 -0.66 6.48
C THR A 183 6.28 0.61 6.87
N MET A 184 4.95 0.56 6.89
CA MET A 184 4.07 1.67 7.28
C MET A 184 4.59 2.37 8.54
N ALA A 185 4.73 3.69 8.47
CA ALA A 185 5.19 4.53 9.59
C ALA A 185 6.44 3.98 10.30
N ARG A 186 7.38 3.37 9.55
CA ARG A 186 8.62 2.73 10.03
C ARG A 186 8.41 1.54 10.98
N MET A 187 7.28 0.84 10.88
CA MET A 187 7.00 -0.33 11.73
C MET A 187 7.96 -1.51 11.52
N ASN A 188 8.75 -1.52 10.46
CA ASN A 188 9.77 -2.54 10.19
C ASN A 188 11.15 -2.23 10.78
N THR A 189 11.37 -1.02 11.26
CA THR A 189 12.64 -0.58 11.84
C THR A 189 12.54 -0.48 13.35
N ASP A 190 13.49 0.16 13.98
CA ASP A 190 13.54 0.34 15.43
C ASP A 190 12.39 1.24 15.92
N VAL A 191 11.20 0.65 16.04
CA VAL A 191 10.03 1.31 16.61
C VAL A 191 10.31 1.85 18.00
N VAL A 192 11.19 1.22 18.78
CA VAL A 192 11.59 1.69 20.11
C VAL A 192 12.27 3.05 20.00
N SER A 193 13.15 3.22 19.01
CA SER A 193 13.79 4.52 18.73
C SER A 193 12.76 5.58 18.31
N VAL A 194 11.85 5.22 17.42
CA VAL A 194 10.77 6.12 16.95
C VAL A 194 9.88 6.56 18.11
N VAL A 195 9.47 5.60 18.94
CA VAL A 195 8.62 5.84 20.11
C VAL A 195 9.33 6.68 21.16
N GLY A 196 10.64 6.50 21.35
CA GLY A 196 11.45 7.33 22.27
C GLY A 196 11.40 8.82 21.93
N ASN A 197 11.17 9.16 20.68
CA ASN A 197 11.08 10.54 20.18
C ASN A 197 9.68 11.16 20.26
N LEU A 198 8.65 10.43 20.69
CA LEU A 198 7.28 10.96 20.82
C LEU A 198 7.13 12.15 21.77
N ARG A 199 8.12 12.38 22.65
CA ARG A 199 8.14 13.49 23.62
C ARG A 199 8.36 14.87 22.99
N SER A 200 8.87 14.93 21.76
CA SER A 200 9.16 16.17 21.05
C SER A 200 8.41 16.21 19.72
N GLU A 201 7.53 17.21 19.54
CA GLU A 201 6.82 17.40 18.26
C GLU A 201 7.78 17.59 17.09
N ASN A 202 8.83 18.38 17.26
CA ASN A 202 9.83 18.62 16.22
C ASN A 202 10.53 17.31 15.81
N GLN A 203 10.79 16.39 16.74
CA GLN A 203 11.37 15.10 16.42
C GLN A 203 10.40 14.22 15.64
N VAL A 204 9.11 14.25 15.98
CA VAL A 204 8.09 13.53 15.21
C VAL A 204 8.05 14.05 13.77
N TYR A 205 8.00 15.37 13.55
CA TYR A 205 8.04 15.95 12.21
C TYR A 205 9.33 15.57 11.47
N ASN A 206 10.50 15.65 12.11
CA ASN A 206 11.76 15.26 11.48
C ASN A 206 11.77 13.79 11.04
N ILE A 207 11.18 12.88 11.82
CA ILE A 207 11.06 11.47 11.44
C ILE A 207 10.16 11.31 10.24
N ILE A 208 8.99 11.94 10.25
CA ILE A 208 8.02 11.88 9.16
C ILE A 208 8.63 12.44 7.86
N ASP A 209 9.29 13.57 7.91
CA ASP A 209 9.91 14.23 6.75
C ASP A 209 11.15 13.50 6.24
N SER A 210 11.80 12.69 7.08
CA SER A 210 12.95 11.86 6.66
C SER A 210 12.54 10.58 5.91
N ILE A 211 11.26 10.28 5.79
CA ILE A 211 10.79 9.08 5.08
C ILE A 211 10.98 9.29 3.57
N GLN A 212 11.72 8.37 2.97
CA GLN A 212 11.92 8.32 1.51
C GLN A 212 10.96 7.27 0.93
N TYR A 213 10.26 7.63 -0.12
CA TYR A 213 9.28 6.77 -0.77
C TYR A 213 9.88 6.10 -2.02
N SER A 214 9.72 4.77 -2.11
CA SER A 214 10.25 3.97 -3.21
C SER A 214 9.45 4.10 -4.50
N LEU A 215 8.16 4.43 -4.43
CA LEU A 215 7.34 4.76 -5.59
C LEU A 215 7.33 6.27 -5.80
N GLN A 216 7.88 6.71 -6.91
CA GLN A 216 8.03 8.13 -7.28
C GLN A 216 6.94 8.56 -8.27
N ILE A 217 6.77 9.85 -8.46
CA ILE A 217 5.88 10.37 -9.51
C ILE A 217 6.59 10.36 -10.87
N ASN A 218 7.81 10.89 -10.90
CA ASN A 218 8.66 10.98 -12.09
C ASN A 218 10.00 10.26 -11.83
N ASP A 219 10.84 10.22 -12.86
CA ASP A 219 12.16 9.56 -12.81
C ASP A 219 13.23 10.40 -12.07
N GLU A 220 12.82 11.46 -11.37
CA GLU A 220 13.71 12.32 -10.60
C GLU A 220 14.10 11.65 -9.28
N LYS A 221 15.39 11.70 -8.94
CA LYS A 221 15.93 11.02 -7.74
C LYS A 221 15.53 11.67 -6.41
N ASP A 222 15.12 12.94 -6.43
CA ASP A 222 14.75 13.69 -5.24
C ASP A 222 13.23 13.71 -5.09
N CYS A 223 12.70 12.67 -4.47
CA CYS A 223 11.27 12.60 -4.13
C CYS A 223 10.97 13.60 -2.99
N ASN A 224 10.19 14.62 -3.30
CA ASN A 224 9.65 15.56 -2.32
C ASN A 224 8.12 15.50 -2.39
N PHE A 225 7.49 14.90 -1.38
CA PHE A 225 6.06 14.65 -1.43
C PHE A 225 5.23 15.93 -1.59
N TYR A 226 5.67 17.07 -1.04
CA TYR A 226 4.96 18.36 -1.18
C TYR A 226 4.92 18.82 -2.64
N ARG A 227 6.09 18.81 -3.32
CA ARG A 227 6.21 19.16 -4.74
C ARG A 227 5.45 18.17 -5.62
N ASP A 228 5.57 16.88 -5.31
CA ASP A 228 4.97 15.81 -6.09
C ASP A 228 3.44 15.84 -5.98
N LEU A 229 2.91 16.05 -4.78
CA LEU A 229 1.46 16.21 -4.59
C LEU A 229 0.94 17.52 -5.25
N GLU A 230 1.67 18.64 -5.16
CA GLU A 230 1.33 19.89 -5.86
C GLU A 230 1.28 19.68 -7.38
N TYR A 231 2.25 18.94 -7.94
CA TYR A 231 2.24 18.55 -9.35
C TYR A 231 1.00 17.72 -9.71
N LEU A 232 0.66 16.70 -8.91
CA LEU A 232 -0.52 15.87 -9.13
C LEU A 232 -1.83 16.66 -9.02
N CYS A 233 -1.95 17.55 -8.04
CA CYS A 233 -3.11 18.43 -7.90
C CYS A 233 -3.33 19.33 -9.13
N ASN A 234 -2.24 19.80 -9.75
CA ASN A 234 -2.33 20.60 -10.97
C ASN A 234 -2.65 19.75 -12.22
N ARG A 235 -2.17 18.51 -12.27
CA ARG A 235 -2.29 17.65 -13.45
C ARG A 235 -3.57 16.82 -13.47
N PHE A 236 -4.04 16.39 -12.29
CA PHE A 236 -5.18 15.48 -12.08
C PHE A 236 -6.09 16.01 -10.96
N PRO A 237 -6.61 17.26 -11.06
CA PRO A 237 -7.30 17.90 -9.93
C PRO A 237 -8.55 17.14 -9.47
N ASN A 238 -9.31 16.56 -10.37
CA ASN A 238 -10.55 15.84 -10.06
C ASN A 238 -10.24 14.50 -9.38
N GLU A 239 -9.29 13.74 -9.95
CA GLU A 239 -8.87 12.44 -9.42
C GLU A 239 -8.27 12.58 -8.03
N ILE A 240 -7.35 13.54 -7.84
CA ILE A 240 -6.72 13.81 -6.55
C ILE A 240 -7.74 14.31 -5.52
N SER A 241 -8.70 15.13 -5.93
CA SER A 241 -9.80 15.55 -5.06
C SER A 241 -10.56 14.35 -4.50
N LEU A 242 -10.99 13.44 -5.37
CA LEU A 242 -11.73 12.23 -4.97
C LEU A 242 -10.89 11.31 -4.07
N ILE A 243 -9.62 11.13 -4.39
CA ILE A 243 -8.70 10.32 -3.59
C ILE A 243 -8.52 10.92 -2.20
N LEU A 244 -8.29 12.24 -2.10
CA LEU A 244 -8.11 12.90 -0.81
C LEU A 244 -9.39 12.92 0.04
N GLU A 245 -10.58 13.02 -0.57
CA GLU A 245 -11.84 12.85 0.16
C GLU A 245 -11.96 11.45 0.78
N ASN A 246 -11.43 10.43 0.13
CA ASN A 246 -11.37 9.09 0.70
C ASN A 246 -10.29 8.97 1.79
N ILE A 247 -9.12 9.58 1.61
CA ILE A 247 -8.04 9.61 2.61
C ILE A 247 -8.48 10.35 3.89
N LYS A 248 -9.34 11.35 3.81
CA LYS A 248 -9.91 12.03 4.99
C LYS A 248 -10.63 11.06 5.93
N LYS A 249 -11.15 9.94 5.43
CA LYS A 249 -11.85 8.89 6.22
C LYS A 249 -10.92 8.07 7.10
N ILE A 250 -9.61 8.18 6.91
CA ILE A 250 -8.61 7.47 7.73
C ILE A 250 -8.77 7.86 9.20
N ASP A 251 -9.07 6.84 10.00
CA ASP A 251 -9.18 6.87 11.45
C ASP A 251 -8.37 5.71 12.01
N VAL A 252 -7.19 6.02 12.51
CA VAL A 252 -6.20 5.02 12.96
C VAL A 252 -6.70 4.29 14.21
N ASP A 253 -7.31 5.00 15.16
CA ASP A 253 -7.78 4.41 16.40
C ASP A 253 -8.90 3.40 16.10
N LYS A 254 -9.86 3.79 15.25
CA LYS A 254 -10.91 2.90 14.79
C LYS A 254 -10.37 1.70 14.00
N ALA A 255 -9.34 1.88 13.16
CA ALA A 255 -8.72 0.77 12.44
C ALA A 255 -8.09 -0.24 13.41
N ILE A 256 -7.42 0.24 14.45
CA ILE A 256 -6.81 -0.60 15.48
C ILE A 256 -7.91 -1.35 16.25
N ASP A 257 -8.98 -0.66 16.67
CA ASP A 257 -10.09 -1.30 17.38
C ASP A 257 -10.72 -2.42 16.56
N VAL A 258 -10.98 -2.19 15.27
CA VAL A 258 -11.54 -3.22 14.36
C VAL A 258 -10.59 -4.44 14.25
N VAL A 259 -9.28 -4.21 14.14
CA VAL A 259 -8.28 -5.29 14.08
C VAL A 259 -8.27 -6.08 15.39
N GLU A 260 -8.26 -5.40 16.53
CA GLU A 260 -8.25 -6.05 17.86
C GLU A 260 -9.54 -6.82 18.11
N GLU A 261 -10.70 -6.24 17.81
CA GLU A 261 -12.02 -6.89 17.94
C GLU A 261 -12.09 -8.17 17.09
N LYS A 262 -11.69 -8.09 15.82
CA LYS A 262 -11.68 -9.24 14.90
C LYS A 262 -10.82 -10.39 15.43
N ILE A 263 -9.64 -10.10 15.98
CA ILE A 263 -8.70 -11.12 16.46
C ILE A 263 -9.16 -11.72 17.80
N ASN A 264 -9.78 -10.91 18.66
CA ASN A 264 -10.30 -11.34 19.97
C ASN A 264 -11.72 -11.92 19.90
N GLU A 265 -12.33 -12.00 18.72
CA GLU A 265 -13.70 -12.50 18.57
C GLU A 265 -13.85 -13.91 19.16
N GLY A 266 -14.86 -14.10 20.03
CA GLY A 266 -15.16 -15.36 20.70
C GLY A 266 -14.16 -15.75 21.80
N LYS A 267 -13.28 -14.83 22.25
CA LYS A 267 -12.40 -15.03 23.41
C LYS A 267 -13.02 -14.45 24.68
N GLU A 268 -12.85 -15.16 25.80
CA GLU A 268 -13.33 -14.67 27.10
C GLU A 268 -12.46 -13.51 27.62
N GLU A 269 -11.17 -13.54 27.30
CA GLU A 269 -10.23 -12.48 27.64
C GLU A 269 -9.54 -11.94 26.37
N LYS A 270 -9.07 -10.71 26.43
CA LYS A 270 -8.30 -10.07 25.35
C LYS A 270 -6.94 -10.74 25.22
N VAL A 271 -6.75 -11.51 24.14
CA VAL A 271 -5.52 -12.27 23.86
C VAL A 271 -4.60 -11.59 22.85
N PHE A 272 -5.10 -10.57 22.17
CA PHE A 272 -4.34 -9.75 21.22
C PHE A 272 -4.59 -8.27 21.50
N GLU A 273 -3.51 -7.53 21.66
CA GLU A 273 -3.55 -6.09 21.84
C GLU A 273 -2.33 -5.44 21.18
N ILE A 274 -2.57 -4.37 20.43
CA ILE A 274 -1.51 -3.53 19.88
C ILE A 274 -1.01 -2.61 21.01
N PRO A 275 0.30 -2.55 21.27
CA PRO A 275 0.83 -1.74 22.35
C PRO A 275 0.38 -0.28 22.26
N HIS A 276 -0.07 0.30 23.38
CA HIS A 276 -0.60 1.66 23.42
C HIS A 276 0.33 2.72 22.82
N VAL A 277 1.63 2.56 23.04
CA VAL A 277 2.64 3.46 22.48
C VAL A 277 2.68 3.41 20.93
N ILE A 278 2.39 2.27 20.34
CA ILE A 278 2.27 2.11 18.88
C ILE A 278 1.00 2.81 18.37
N LYS A 279 -0.11 2.67 19.09
CA LYS A 279 -1.34 3.40 18.79
C LYS A 279 -1.10 4.91 18.74
N ILE A 280 -0.47 5.46 19.77
CA ILE A 280 -0.11 6.89 19.83
C ILE A 280 0.78 7.29 18.65
N TRP A 281 1.80 6.50 18.35
CA TRP A 281 2.70 6.79 17.23
C TRP A 281 1.96 6.82 15.90
N LEU A 282 1.20 5.78 15.58
CA LEU A 282 0.49 5.67 14.31
C LEU A 282 -0.55 6.78 14.15
N SER A 283 -1.37 7.04 15.18
CA SER A 283 -2.40 8.08 15.14
C SER A 283 -1.77 9.46 14.94
N LYS A 284 -0.66 9.74 15.62
CA LYS A 284 0.06 11.01 15.48
C LYS A 284 0.73 11.15 14.12
N ALA A 285 1.50 10.16 13.68
CA ALA A 285 2.28 10.23 12.46
C ALA A 285 1.39 10.27 11.20
N ILE A 286 0.43 9.37 11.10
CA ILE A 286 -0.52 9.31 10.00
C ILE A 286 -1.45 10.55 10.00
N GLY A 287 -1.88 11.00 11.20
CA GLY A 287 -2.68 12.21 11.35
C GLY A 287 -1.97 13.45 10.82
N ILE A 288 -0.68 13.64 11.16
CA ILE A 288 0.14 14.74 10.65
C ILE A 288 0.20 14.68 9.12
N ARG A 289 0.63 13.55 8.56
CA ARG A 289 0.80 13.43 7.10
C ARG A 289 -0.50 13.64 6.33
N LYS A 290 -1.60 13.07 6.82
CA LYS A 290 -2.95 13.30 6.25
C LYS A 290 -3.29 14.79 6.21
N ASN A 291 -3.07 15.51 7.30
CA ASN A 291 -3.36 16.94 7.39
C ASN A 291 -2.46 17.77 6.44
N GLU A 292 -1.18 17.42 6.31
CA GLU A 292 -0.27 18.05 5.35
C GLU A 292 -0.73 17.85 3.90
N MET A 293 -1.16 16.65 3.52
CA MET A 293 -1.71 16.38 2.19
C MET A 293 -2.93 17.26 1.88
N ILE A 294 -3.85 17.36 2.84
CA ILE A 294 -5.05 18.22 2.70
C ILE A 294 -4.66 19.69 2.60
N ALA A 295 -3.67 20.14 3.39
CA ALA A 295 -3.19 21.52 3.35
C ALA A 295 -2.55 21.87 1.99
N VAL A 296 -1.74 20.97 1.42
CA VAL A 296 -1.17 21.14 0.07
C VAL A 296 -2.28 21.28 -0.97
N TYR A 297 -3.24 20.36 -0.97
CA TYR A 297 -4.37 20.39 -1.89
C TYR A 297 -5.14 21.73 -1.81
N ASN A 298 -5.55 22.14 -0.61
CA ASN A 298 -6.30 23.38 -0.41
C ASN A 298 -5.51 24.60 -0.89
N ARG A 299 -4.20 24.66 -0.64
CA ARG A 299 -3.33 25.73 -1.12
C ARG A 299 -3.31 25.83 -2.64
N VAL A 300 -3.22 24.69 -3.34
CA VAL A 300 -3.20 24.65 -4.81
C VAL A 300 -4.54 25.09 -5.38
N MET A 301 -5.66 24.57 -4.86
CA MET A 301 -6.99 24.91 -5.34
C MET A 301 -7.33 26.41 -5.13
N ASN A 302 -6.94 26.96 -3.99
CA ASN A 302 -7.13 28.40 -3.73
C ASN A 302 -6.34 29.29 -4.71
N LYS A 303 -5.09 28.93 -5.05
CA LYS A 303 -4.29 29.65 -6.06
C LYS A 303 -4.96 29.62 -7.44
N GLN A 304 -5.50 28.47 -7.85
CA GLN A 304 -6.19 28.33 -9.14
C GLN A 304 -7.46 29.22 -9.20
N SER A 305 -8.26 29.24 -8.13
CA SER A 305 -9.46 30.05 -8.02
C SER A 305 -9.15 31.54 -8.10
N THR A 306 -8.08 32.01 -7.45
CA THR A 306 -7.65 33.41 -7.46
C THR A 306 -7.18 33.84 -8.85
N ASN A 307 -6.46 32.97 -9.56
CA ASN A 307 -6.00 33.27 -10.93
C ASN A 307 -7.16 33.33 -11.92
N LEU A 308 -8.19 32.52 -11.79
CA LEU A 308 -9.38 32.55 -12.64
C LEU A 308 -10.19 33.85 -12.42
N SER A 309 -10.28 34.32 -11.18
CA SER A 309 -10.99 35.61 -10.88
C SER A 309 -10.26 36.85 -11.38
N SER A 310 -8.93 36.78 -11.58
CA SER A 310 -8.15 37.91 -12.12
C SER A 310 -8.21 38.04 -13.65
N PHE A 311 -8.76 37.06 -14.36
CA PHE A 311 -8.98 37.12 -15.81
C PHE A 311 -10.41 37.51 -16.21
N THR A 312 -11.28 37.83 -15.25
CA THR A 312 -12.70 38.18 -15.50
C THR A 312 -12.97 39.67 -15.26
N ILE A 313 -12.03 40.56 -15.62
CA ILE A 313 -12.22 42.03 -15.64
C ILE A 313 -11.98 42.56 -17.07
#